data_a3ede42d86dae4577c4cb708b7cfb725
#
_entry.id   a3ede42d86dae4577c4cb708b7cfb725
#
_cell.length_a   1.000
_cell.length_b   1.000
_cell.length_c   1.000
_cell.angle_alpha   90.00
_cell.angle_beta   90.00
_cell.angle_gamma   90.00
#
_symmetry.space_group_name_H-M   'P 1'
#
loop_
_entity.id
_entity.type
_entity.pdbx_description
1 polymer ?
#
loop_
_entity_poly.entity_id
_entity_poly.type
_entity_poly.pdbx_seq_one_letter_code
_entity_poly.pdbx_strand_id
1 'polypeptide(L)'
;MAVKKGAAQETGSRQAAYSARNRARLVRDAQEVLAEIGPTATIEQIASHAEVSPTTIYKYFEHKDNLFVEALSTAWMEFLIWANEQKAPGDRLERTLDSGRKLFWAQQTHPLFAAMLHNCLNEMSDFLIQSDRGEGKKVFKALAASGELKQEDFEQRWILWTNLYNAILKSVFVTEELTPSQAEVAFGIGLSVWGISEAKAKKLISRPLIYTPVK
;
A
#
# COMPACT_ATOMS: atom_id res chain seq x y z
N MET A 1 -29.27 10.36 -40.99
CA MET A 1 -29.41 9.61 -39.71
C MET A 1 -28.13 9.42 -38.92
N ALA A 2 -26.98 9.97 -39.30
CA ALA A 2 -25.69 9.79 -38.60
C ALA A 2 -25.41 10.74 -37.39
N VAL A 3 -26.04 11.90 -37.36
CA VAL A 3 -25.75 12.94 -36.33
C VAL A 3 -26.29 12.60 -34.92
N LYS A 4 -27.35 11.80 -34.80
CA LYS A 4 -27.90 11.40 -33.47
C LYS A 4 -27.07 10.35 -32.71
N LYS A 5 -26.23 9.56 -33.38
CA LYS A 5 -25.40 8.53 -32.73
C LYS A 5 -24.17 9.13 -32.01
N GLY A 6 -23.60 10.20 -32.52
CA GLY A 6 -22.45 10.88 -31.92
C GLY A 6 -22.79 11.58 -30.60
N ALA A 7 -23.89 12.29 -30.51
CA ALA A 7 -24.29 13.00 -29.30
C ALA A 7 -24.66 12.11 -28.11
N ALA A 8 -25.26 10.93 -28.37
CA ALA A 8 -25.57 9.95 -27.31
C ALA A 8 -24.33 9.26 -26.76
N GLN A 9 -23.31 9.04 -27.59
CA GLN A 9 -22.03 8.43 -27.20
C GLN A 9 -21.15 9.41 -26.43
N GLU A 10 -21.17 10.70 -26.76
CA GLU A 10 -20.47 11.75 -26.00
C GLU A 10 -21.13 12.01 -24.63
N THR A 11 -22.46 11.99 -24.54
CA THR A 11 -23.15 12.16 -23.25
C THR A 11 -22.90 10.97 -22.33
N GLY A 12 -22.89 9.73 -22.83
CA GLY A 12 -22.54 8.55 -22.05
C GLY A 12 -21.09 8.59 -21.52
N SER A 13 -20.14 9.05 -22.34
CA SER A 13 -18.74 9.22 -21.94
C SER A 13 -18.56 10.29 -20.86
N ARG A 14 -19.25 11.43 -20.96
CA ARG A 14 -19.23 12.50 -19.95
C ARG A 14 -19.83 12.05 -18.61
N GLN A 15 -20.94 11.32 -18.66
CA GLN A 15 -21.60 10.76 -17.48
C GLN A 15 -20.69 9.74 -16.77
N ALA A 16 -20.04 8.86 -17.52
CA ALA A 16 -19.10 7.88 -16.97
C ALA A 16 -17.89 8.59 -16.32
N ALA A 17 -17.32 9.60 -16.98
CA ALA A 17 -16.21 10.37 -16.42
C ALA A 17 -16.60 11.16 -15.16
N TYR A 18 -17.82 11.69 -15.09
CA TYR A 18 -18.37 12.36 -13.91
C TYR A 18 -18.54 11.35 -12.75
N SER A 19 -19.11 10.18 -13.04
CA SER A 19 -19.28 9.11 -12.04
C SER A 19 -17.94 8.62 -11.48
N ALA A 20 -16.93 8.42 -12.34
CA ALA A 20 -15.59 8.01 -11.93
C ALA A 20 -14.92 9.05 -11.03
N ARG A 21 -15.04 10.34 -11.34
CA ARG A 21 -14.50 11.42 -10.47
C ARG A 21 -15.18 11.47 -9.11
N ASN A 22 -16.49 11.31 -9.04
CA ASN A 22 -17.21 11.27 -7.77
C ASN A 22 -16.82 10.04 -6.93
N ARG A 23 -16.70 8.88 -7.58
CA ARG A 23 -16.21 7.66 -6.90
C ARG A 23 -14.80 7.89 -6.31
N ALA A 24 -13.87 8.43 -7.09
CA ALA A 24 -12.51 8.70 -6.63
C ALA A 24 -12.47 9.73 -5.49
N ARG A 25 -13.39 10.73 -5.48
CA ARG A 25 -13.54 11.67 -4.37
C ARG A 25 -13.99 10.96 -3.11
N LEU A 26 -15.03 10.13 -3.18
CA LEU A 26 -15.53 9.38 -2.03
C LEU A 26 -14.49 8.40 -1.47
N VAL A 27 -13.64 7.82 -2.32
CA VAL A 27 -12.49 7.00 -1.89
C VAL A 27 -11.51 7.84 -1.07
N ARG A 28 -11.18 9.05 -1.51
CA ARG A 28 -10.30 9.97 -0.77
C ARG A 28 -10.90 10.40 0.56
N ASP A 29 -12.15 10.82 0.55
CA ASP A 29 -12.87 11.19 1.79
C ASP A 29 -12.89 10.01 2.78
N ALA A 30 -13.07 8.78 2.30
CA ALA A 30 -12.97 7.57 3.12
C ALA A 30 -11.54 7.33 3.65
N GLN A 31 -10.50 7.59 2.87
CA GLN A 31 -9.10 7.50 3.35
C GLN A 31 -8.84 8.46 4.50
N GLU A 32 -9.33 9.70 4.43
CA GLU A 32 -9.17 10.69 5.49
C GLU A 32 -9.89 10.26 6.77
N VAL A 33 -11.12 9.76 6.66
CA VAL A 33 -11.88 9.24 7.82
C VAL A 33 -11.23 7.97 8.40
N LEU A 34 -10.72 7.06 7.55
CA LEU A 34 -10.00 5.87 8.01
C LEU A 34 -8.67 6.22 8.69
N ALA A 35 -7.99 7.27 8.24
CA ALA A 35 -6.77 7.76 8.88
C ALA A 35 -7.05 8.36 10.27
N GLU A 36 -8.24 8.90 10.51
CA GLU A 36 -8.63 9.51 11.79
C GLU A 36 -9.27 8.49 12.74
N ILE A 37 -10.22 7.70 12.27
CA ILE A 37 -11.09 6.84 13.09
C ILE A 37 -10.69 5.35 13.02
N GLY A 38 -10.09 4.94 11.90
CA GLY A 38 -9.78 3.54 11.63
C GLY A 38 -10.98 2.73 11.15
N PRO A 39 -10.93 1.37 11.26
CA PRO A 39 -11.91 0.46 10.66
C PRO A 39 -13.30 0.53 11.31
N THR A 40 -13.43 1.16 12.48
CA THR A 40 -14.71 1.40 13.14
C THR A 40 -15.52 2.53 12.52
N ALA A 41 -14.93 3.30 11.60
CA ALA A 41 -15.62 4.36 10.86
C ALA A 41 -16.93 3.87 10.23
N THR A 42 -17.96 4.72 10.23
CA THR A 42 -19.29 4.41 9.67
C THR A 42 -19.52 5.11 8.35
N ILE A 43 -20.49 4.64 7.57
CA ILE A 43 -20.90 5.32 6.32
C ILE A 43 -21.42 6.72 6.60
N GLU A 44 -22.10 6.92 7.73
CA GLU A 44 -22.62 8.23 8.16
C GLU A 44 -21.48 9.22 8.41
N GLN A 45 -20.39 8.77 9.04
CA GLN A 45 -19.20 9.60 9.27
C GLN A 45 -18.52 9.99 7.96
N ILE A 46 -18.34 9.02 7.05
CA ILE A 46 -17.78 9.29 5.71
C ILE A 46 -18.71 10.22 4.92
N ALA A 47 -20.03 10.01 4.96
CA ALA A 47 -21.00 10.85 4.27
C ALA A 47 -20.98 12.29 4.80
N SER A 48 -20.88 12.46 6.13
CA SER A 48 -20.73 13.75 6.77
C SER A 48 -19.45 14.46 6.36
N HIS A 49 -18.31 13.73 6.35
CA HIS A 49 -17.02 14.26 5.92
C HIS A 49 -17.03 14.69 4.44
N ALA A 50 -17.60 13.84 3.58
CA ALA A 50 -17.74 14.09 2.14
C ALA A 50 -18.84 15.11 1.76
N GLU A 51 -19.58 15.63 2.74
CA GLU A 51 -20.74 16.53 2.54
C GLU A 51 -21.80 15.95 1.58
N VAL A 52 -22.09 14.66 1.71
CA VAL A 52 -23.11 13.95 0.92
C VAL A 52 -24.06 13.16 1.81
N SER A 53 -25.17 12.66 1.24
CA SER A 53 -26.02 11.72 1.96
C SER A 53 -25.43 10.30 1.95
N PRO A 54 -25.67 9.45 2.95
CA PRO A 54 -25.31 8.03 2.93
C PRO A 54 -25.83 7.32 1.68
N THR A 55 -27.04 7.65 1.22
CA THR A 55 -27.63 7.14 -0.02
C THR A 55 -26.75 7.45 -1.24
N THR A 56 -26.04 8.58 -1.23
CA THR A 56 -25.12 8.94 -2.32
C THR A 56 -23.93 7.98 -2.35
N ILE A 57 -23.37 7.60 -1.19
CA ILE A 57 -22.28 6.62 -1.11
C ILE A 57 -22.75 5.26 -1.64
N TYR A 58 -23.94 4.79 -1.23
CA TYR A 58 -24.50 3.51 -1.68
C TYR A 58 -24.81 3.44 -3.19
N LYS A 59 -24.88 4.56 -3.89
CA LYS A 59 -24.93 4.59 -5.37
C LYS A 59 -23.63 4.15 -6.03
N TYR A 60 -22.50 4.30 -5.35
CA TYR A 60 -21.16 3.98 -5.85
C TYR A 60 -20.58 2.69 -5.25
N PHE A 61 -20.99 2.37 -4.01
CA PHE A 61 -20.48 1.25 -3.25
C PHE A 61 -21.64 0.46 -2.65
N GLU A 62 -21.80 -0.77 -3.05
CA GLU A 62 -22.89 -1.63 -2.62
C GLU A 62 -22.88 -1.86 -1.09
N HIS A 63 -21.67 -1.99 -0.52
CA HIS A 63 -21.45 -2.20 0.90
C HIS A 63 -20.30 -1.31 1.41
N LYS A 64 -20.31 -1.03 2.71
CA LYS A 64 -19.24 -0.30 3.42
C LYS A 64 -17.87 -0.92 3.13
N ASP A 65 -17.78 -2.25 3.19
CA ASP A 65 -16.54 -2.99 3.02
C ASP A 65 -15.93 -2.77 1.63
N ASN A 66 -16.75 -2.62 0.59
CA ASN A 66 -16.28 -2.32 -0.76
C ASN A 66 -15.59 -0.94 -0.83
N LEU A 67 -16.14 0.06 -0.16
CA LEU A 67 -15.53 1.38 -0.06
C LEU A 67 -14.22 1.31 0.74
N PHE A 68 -14.19 0.60 1.86
CA PHE A 68 -13.01 0.46 2.70
C PHE A 68 -11.88 -0.27 1.97
N VAL A 69 -12.18 -1.39 1.35
CA VAL A 69 -11.20 -2.14 0.53
C VAL A 69 -10.64 -1.27 -0.60
N GLU A 70 -11.49 -0.49 -1.28
CA GLU A 70 -11.02 0.40 -2.35
C GLU A 70 -10.18 1.55 -1.79
N ALA A 71 -10.55 2.14 -0.65
CA ALA A 71 -9.79 3.20 0.00
C ALA A 71 -8.40 2.72 0.41
N LEU A 72 -8.31 1.58 1.11
CA LEU A 72 -7.04 0.99 1.56
C LEU A 72 -6.17 0.55 0.37
N SER A 73 -6.75 -0.14 -0.61
CA SER A 73 -6.00 -0.62 -1.78
C SER A 73 -5.51 0.51 -2.67
N THR A 74 -6.28 1.59 -2.83
CA THR A 74 -5.86 2.76 -3.61
C THR A 74 -4.69 3.46 -2.93
N ALA A 75 -4.76 3.73 -1.63
CA ALA A 75 -3.66 4.34 -0.87
C ALA A 75 -2.36 3.51 -0.97
N TRP A 76 -2.48 2.20 -0.84
CA TRP A 76 -1.35 1.27 -0.99
C TRP A 76 -0.75 1.31 -2.39
N MET A 77 -1.59 1.25 -3.43
CA MET A 77 -1.12 1.27 -4.82
C MET A 77 -0.46 2.60 -5.17
N GLU A 78 -0.99 3.72 -4.71
CA GLU A 78 -0.39 5.05 -4.89
C GLU A 78 1.01 5.10 -4.24
N PHE A 79 1.14 4.58 -3.00
CA PHE A 79 2.43 4.47 -2.34
C PHE A 79 3.41 3.56 -3.13
N LEU A 80 2.97 2.38 -3.59
CA LEU A 80 3.83 1.47 -4.36
C LEU A 80 4.28 2.07 -5.69
N ILE A 81 3.39 2.76 -6.40
CA ILE A 81 3.73 3.45 -7.65
C ILE A 81 4.81 4.48 -7.36
N TRP A 82 4.58 5.37 -6.39
CA TRP A 82 5.56 6.35 -5.98
C TRP A 82 6.90 5.71 -5.57
N ALA A 83 6.88 4.66 -4.74
CA ALA A 83 8.09 4.00 -4.26
C ALA A 83 8.92 3.39 -5.40
N ASN A 84 8.26 2.90 -6.46
CA ASN A 84 8.91 2.31 -7.63
C ASN A 84 9.36 3.35 -8.67
N GLU A 85 8.70 4.50 -8.75
CA GLU A 85 9.10 5.61 -9.62
C GLU A 85 10.39 6.29 -9.14
N GLN A 86 10.68 6.24 -7.83
CA GLN A 86 11.91 6.74 -7.24
C GLN A 86 13.09 5.80 -7.61
N LYS A 87 13.59 5.95 -8.84
CA LYS A 87 14.65 5.10 -9.41
C LYS A 87 15.95 5.22 -8.63
N ALA A 88 16.17 4.29 -7.70
CA ALA A 88 17.49 4.11 -7.09
C ALA A 88 18.39 3.29 -8.04
N PRO A 89 19.70 3.60 -8.11
CA PRO A 89 20.64 2.73 -8.80
C PRO A 89 20.72 1.38 -8.07
N GLY A 90 20.82 0.28 -8.82
CA GLY A 90 20.94 -1.03 -8.22
C GLY A 90 20.34 -2.16 -9.07
N ASP A 91 20.56 -3.38 -8.63
CA ASP A 91 19.96 -4.57 -9.23
C ASP A 91 18.47 -4.72 -8.85
N ARG A 92 17.85 -5.81 -9.28
CA ARG A 92 16.44 -6.06 -9.04
C ARG A 92 16.13 -6.28 -7.56
N LEU A 93 16.98 -7.05 -6.85
CA LEU A 93 16.84 -7.31 -5.43
C LEU A 93 16.94 -6.00 -4.64
N GLU A 94 17.97 -5.21 -4.92
CA GLU A 94 18.21 -3.92 -4.27
C GLU A 94 17.01 -2.97 -4.40
N ARG A 95 16.47 -2.82 -5.60
CA ARG A 95 15.29 -1.96 -5.84
C ARG A 95 14.04 -2.47 -5.13
N THR A 96 13.83 -3.80 -5.10
CA THR A 96 12.70 -4.40 -4.39
C THR A 96 12.78 -4.15 -2.90
N LEU A 97 13.96 -4.31 -2.30
CA LEU A 97 14.18 -4.07 -0.88
C LEU A 97 14.07 -2.58 -0.54
N ASP A 98 14.56 -1.69 -1.40
CA ASP A 98 14.43 -0.23 -1.21
C ASP A 98 12.96 0.22 -1.20
N SER A 99 12.11 -0.40 -2.01
CA SER A 99 10.65 -0.11 -1.98
C SER A 99 10.03 -0.51 -0.63
N GLY A 100 10.43 -1.65 -0.07
CA GLY A 100 9.99 -2.07 1.28
C GLY A 100 10.53 -1.16 2.39
N ARG A 101 11.79 -0.73 2.30
CA ARG A 101 12.41 0.19 3.27
C ARG A 101 11.74 1.56 3.29
N LYS A 102 11.35 2.09 2.13
CA LYS A 102 10.64 3.37 2.01
C LYS A 102 9.35 3.42 2.83
N LEU A 103 8.70 2.27 3.05
CA LEU A 103 7.47 2.22 3.83
C LEU A 103 7.69 2.65 5.29
N PHE A 104 8.84 2.36 5.89
CA PHE A 104 9.15 2.80 7.25
C PHE A 104 9.23 4.34 7.38
N TRP A 105 9.44 5.03 6.27
CA TRP A 105 9.53 6.50 6.18
C TRP A 105 8.22 7.15 5.71
N ALA A 106 7.12 6.39 5.67
CA ALA A 106 5.84 6.89 5.16
C ALA A 106 5.31 8.09 5.95
N GLN A 107 5.63 8.20 7.25
CA GLN A 107 5.23 9.35 8.06
C GLN A 107 5.78 10.68 7.52
N GLN A 108 6.99 10.67 6.94
CA GLN A 108 7.61 11.87 6.37
C GLN A 108 7.23 12.07 4.89
N THR A 109 6.88 11.02 4.18
CA THR A 109 6.63 11.07 2.73
C THR A 109 5.16 11.09 2.37
N HIS A 110 4.32 10.37 3.14
CA HIS A 110 2.88 10.16 2.89
C HIS A 110 2.11 10.17 4.23
N PRO A 111 1.95 11.33 4.89
CA PRO A 111 1.41 11.38 6.25
C PRO A 111 -0.01 10.80 6.37
N LEU A 112 -0.89 11.01 5.38
CA LEU A 112 -2.22 10.40 5.35
C LEU A 112 -2.14 8.87 5.33
N PHE A 113 -1.31 8.32 4.47
CA PHE A 113 -1.10 6.87 4.37
C PHE A 113 -0.49 6.29 5.65
N ALA A 114 0.45 7.00 6.28
CA ALA A 114 1.01 6.60 7.57
C ALA A 114 -0.04 6.58 8.69
N ALA A 115 -0.96 7.55 8.73
CA ALA A 115 -2.08 7.56 9.66
C ALA A 115 -3.06 6.39 9.41
N MET A 116 -3.29 6.04 8.13
CA MET A 116 -4.04 4.83 7.79
C MET A 116 -3.32 3.55 8.25
N LEU A 117 -1.99 3.48 8.10
CA LEU A 117 -1.20 2.35 8.63
C LEU A 117 -1.30 2.27 10.16
N HIS A 118 -1.29 3.40 10.86
CA HIS A 118 -1.48 3.43 12.32
C HIS A 118 -2.84 2.82 12.73
N ASN A 119 -3.92 3.21 12.07
CA ASN A 119 -5.28 2.85 12.47
C ASN A 119 -5.84 1.57 11.81
N CYS A 120 -5.34 1.19 10.62
CA CYS A 120 -5.89 0.10 9.80
C CYS A 120 -4.83 -0.93 9.41
N LEU A 121 -3.74 -1.10 10.16
CA LEU A 121 -2.63 -1.98 9.77
C LEU A 121 -3.09 -3.43 9.58
N ASN A 122 -3.97 -3.95 10.44
CA ASN A 122 -4.44 -5.33 10.35
C ASN A 122 -5.22 -5.55 9.05
N GLU A 123 -6.16 -4.67 8.73
CA GLU A 123 -6.98 -4.74 7.51
C GLU A 123 -6.11 -4.60 6.26
N MET A 124 -5.12 -3.70 6.30
CA MET A 124 -4.15 -3.54 5.21
C MET A 124 -3.26 -4.76 5.05
N SER A 125 -2.80 -5.36 6.14
CA SER A 125 -1.94 -6.54 6.15
C SER A 125 -2.65 -7.76 5.58
N ASP A 126 -3.87 -8.02 6.04
CA ASP A 126 -4.66 -9.16 5.56
C ASP A 126 -4.96 -9.06 4.07
N PHE A 127 -5.26 -7.87 3.61
CA PHE A 127 -5.60 -7.64 2.21
C PHE A 127 -4.37 -7.63 1.29
N LEU A 128 -3.25 -7.03 1.72
CA LEU A 128 -2.14 -6.67 0.83
C LEU A 128 -0.94 -7.61 0.93
N ILE A 129 -0.69 -8.20 2.09
CA ILE A 129 0.50 -9.01 2.33
C ILE A 129 0.16 -10.50 2.24
N GLN A 130 -1.01 -10.91 2.71
CA GLN A 130 -1.42 -12.31 2.76
C GLN A 130 -2.26 -12.74 1.54
N SER A 131 -2.91 -11.81 0.83
CA SER A 131 -3.69 -12.19 -0.35
C SER A 131 -2.79 -12.61 -1.51
N ASP A 132 -3.21 -13.65 -2.26
CA ASP A 132 -2.55 -14.07 -3.52
C ASP A 132 -2.53 -12.97 -4.60
N ARG A 133 -3.25 -11.88 -4.38
CA ARG A 133 -3.28 -10.69 -5.23
C ARG A 133 -2.07 -9.77 -5.01
N GLY A 134 -1.28 -9.99 -3.94
CA GLY A 134 -0.11 -9.17 -3.63
C GLY A 134 0.98 -9.29 -4.69
N GLU A 135 1.30 -8.20 -5.38
CA GLU A 135 2.43 -8.13 -6.32
C GLU A 135 3.77 -8.46 -5.64
N GLY A 136 3.89 -8.22 -4.33
CA GLY A 136 5.07 -8.54 -3.54
C GLY A 136 5.45 -10.03 -3.60
N LYS A 137 4.49 -10.95 -3.43
CA LYS A 137 4.75 -12.39 -3.51
C LYS A 137 5.28 -12.81 -4.88
N LYS A 138 4.72 -12.26 -5.95
CA LYS A 138 5.16 -12.52 -7.34
C LYS A 138 6.60 -12.05 -7.56
N VAL A 139 6.95 -10.87 -7.04
CA VAL A 139 8.30 -10.32 -7.17
C VAL A 139 9.31 -11.19 -6.41
N PHE A 140 9.02 -11.57 -5.15
CA PHE A 140 9.88 -12.44 -4.36
C PHE A 140 10.03 -13.83 -4.97
N LYS A 141 8.95 -14.40 -5.53
CA LYS A 141 8.99 -15.67 -6.24
C LYS A 141 9.91 -15.62 -7.47
N ALA A 142 9.88 -14.51 -8.20
CA ALA A 142 10.76 -14.30 -9.33
C ALA A 142 12.23 -14.10 -8.92
N LEU A 143 12.50 -13.42 -7.79
CA LEU A 143 13.85 -13.29 -7.22
C LEU A 143 14.39 -14.63 -6.70
N ALA A 144 13.53 -15.48 -6.15
CA ALA A 144 13.91 -16.83 -5.75
C ALA A 144 14.22 -17.71 -6.98
N ALA A 145 13.41 -17.64 -8.02
CA ALA A 145 13.63 -18.38 -9.27
C ALA A 145 14.91 -17.96 -10.01
N SER A 146 15.36 -16.70 -9.87
CA SER A 146 16.65 -16.22 -10.43
C SER A 146 17.85 -16.50 -9.52
N GLY A 147 17.67 -17.11 -8.34
CA GLY A 147 18.74 -17.41 -7.41
C GLY A 147 19.21 -16.24 -6.53
N GLU A 148 18.53 -15.09 -6.60
CA GLU A 148 18.83 -13.92 -5.78
C GLU A 148 18.35 -14.10 -4.32
N LEU A 149 17.28 -14.88 -4.13
CA LEU A 149 16.75 -15.34 -2.85
C LEU A 149 16.72 -16.86 -2.79
N LYS A 150 16.71 -17.41 -1.59
CA LYS A 150 16.62 -18.84 -1.38
C LYS A 150 15.24 -19.35 -1.83
N GLN A 151 15.22 -20.37 -2.71
CA GLN A 151 14.00 -20.90 -3.30
C GLN A 151 13.37 -22.04 -2.47
N GLU A 152 14.21 -22.84 -1.78
CA GLU A 152 13.73 -23.95 -0.95
C GLU A 152 12.79 -23.42 0.14
N ASP A 153 11.69 -24.13 0.37
CA ASP A 153 10.66 -23.76 1.36
C ASP A 153 10.07 -22.36 1.14
N PHE A 154 9.90 -21.94 -0.12
CA PHE A 154 9.48 -20.58 -0.47
C PHE A 154 8.21 -20.16 0.28
N GLU A 155 7.19 -21.02 0.36
CA GLU A 155 5.91 -20.66 1.01
C GLU A 155 6.09 -20.41 2.52
N GLN A 156 6.89 -21.24 3.21
CA GLN A 156 7.20 -21.06 4.63
C GLN A 156 8.02 -19.79 4.87
N ARG A 157 9.01 -19.53 3.99
CA ARG A 157 9.79 -18.28 4.04
C ARG A 157 8.94 -17.07 3.80
N TRP A 158 7.99 -17.14 2.85
CA TRP A 158 7.07 -16.05 2.58
C TRP A 158 6.19 -15.75 3.79
N ILE A 159 5.63 -16.78 4.45
CA ILE A 159 4.84 -16.63 5.68
C ILE A 159 5.68 -15.98 6.79
N LEU A 160 6.90 -16.50 7.05
CA LEU A 160 7.79 -15.94 8.07
C LEU A 160 8.16 -14.49 7.76
N TRP A 161 8.50 -14.20 6.50
CA TRP A 161 8.87 -12.88 6.04
C TRP A 161 7.73 -11.86 6.22
N THR A 162 6.52 -12.22 5.78
CA THR A 162 5.37 -11.31 5.89
C THR A 162 4.97 -11.04 7.33
N ASN A 163 5.00 -12.06 8.19
CA ASN A 163 4.75 -11.88 9.63
C ASN A 163 5.81 -10.99 10.28
N LEU A 164 7.10 -11.21 9.98
CA LEU A 164 8.18 -10.36 10.47
C LEU A 164 8.02 -8.92 9.98
N TYR A 165 7.73 -8.72 8.69
CA TYR A 165 7.54 -7.41 8.11
C TYR A 165 6.36 -6.67 8.75
N ASN A 166 5.23 -7.36 8.98
CA ASN A 166 4.09 -6.82 9.71
C ASN A 166 4.44 -6.45 11.15
N ALA A 167 5.23 -7.27 11.84
CA ALA A 167 5.67 -6.94 13.19
C ALA A 167 6.52 -5.67 13.22
N ILE A 168 7.41 -5.48 12.24
CA ILE A 168 8.20 -4.25 12.09
C ILE A 168 7.28 -3.04 11.83
N LEU A 169 6.32 -3.16 10.90
CA LEU A 169 5.36 -2.08 10.61
C LEU A 169 4.53 -1.72 11.85
N LYS A 170 4.08 -2.73 12.60
CA LYS A 170 3.37 -2.50 13.87
C LYS A 170 4.23 -1.73 14.86
N SER A 171 5.50 -2.10 15.00
CA SER A 171 6.44 -1.43 15.90
C SER A 171 6.80 0.00 15.46
N VAL A 172 6.65 0.33 14.17
CA VAL A 172 6.87 1.70 13.69
C VAL A 172 5.60 2.55 13.81
N PHE A 173 4.46 2.03 13.37
CA PHE A 173 3.25 2.84 13.17
C PHE A 173 2.23 2.74 14.30
N VAL A 174 2.21 1.65 15.06
CA VAL A 174 1.15 1.40 16.06
C VAL A 174 1.69 1.50 17.49
N THR A 175 2.78 0.81 17.81
CA THR A 175 3.35 0.82 19.17
C THR A 175 4.49 1.82 19.36
N GLU A 176 5.00 2.40 18.27
CA GLU A 176 6.08 3.40 18.24
C GLU A 176 7.36 2.94 18.97
N GLU A 177 7.60 1.62 19.02
CA GLU A 177 8.78 1.01 19.64
C GLU A 177 10.04 1.15 18.79
N LEU A 178 9.89 1.30 17.47
CA LEU A 178 10.99 1.42 16.52
C LEU A 178 10.90 2.75 15.75
N THR A 179 12.01 3.46 15.71
CA THR A 179 12.21 4.51 14.72
C THR A 179 12.36 3.92 13.30
N PRO A 180 12.12 4.69 12.22
CA PRO A 180 12.35 4.21 10.85
C PRO A 180 13.75 3.61 10.63
N SER A 181 14.80 4.22 11.20
CA SER A 181 16.17 3.72 11.10
C SER A 181 16.36 2.38 11.83
N GLN A 182 15.73 2.19 12.99
CA GLN A 182 15.76 0.91 13.72
C GLN A 182 14.95 -0.17 12.98
N ALA A 183 13.85 0.22 12.33
CA ALA A 183 13.07 -0.67 11.47
C ALA A 183 13.88 -1.17 10.27
N GLU A 184 14.72 -0.33 9.66
CA GLU A 184 15.65 -0.75 8.60
C GLU A 184 16.65 -1.80 9.11
N VAL A 185 17.16 -1.65 10.32
CA VAL A 185 18.04 -2.65 10.94
C VAL A 185 17.30 -3.97 11.17
N ALA A 186 16.09 -3.92 11.75
CA ALA A 186 15.25 -5.11 11.95
C ALA A 186 14.90 -5.81 10.62
N PHE A 187 14.58 -5.03 9.58
CA PHE A 187 14.37 -5.53 8.23
C PHE A 187 15.62 -6.25 7.69
N GLY A 188 16.80 -5.65 7.87
CA GLY A 188 18.08 -6.27 7.49
C GLY A 188 18.33 -7.61 8.17
N ILE A 189 18.05 -7.73 9.46
CA ILE A 189 18.12 -9.00 10.23
C ILE A 189 17.18 -10.03 9.60
N GLY A 190 15.96 -9.61 9.28
CA GLY A 190 14.92 -10.45 8.66
C GLY A 190 15.30 -11.03 7.30
N LEU A 191 16.21 -10.40 6.56
CA LEU A 191 16.68 -10.89 5.25
C LEU A 191 17.34 -12.28 5.32
N SER A 192 17.75 -12.73 6.51
CA SER A 192 18.24 -14.08 6.77
C SER A 192 17.20 -15.17 6.43
N VAL A 193 15.90 -14.86 6.55
CA VAL A 193 14.80 -15.73 6.12
C VAL A 193 14.97 -16.14 4.64
N TRP A 194 15.51 -15.26 3.83
CA TRP A 194 15.74 -15.47 2.40
C TRP A 194 17.15 -15.97 2.06
N GLY A 195 17.94 -16.37 3.08
CA GLY A 195 19.30 -16.86 2.89
C GLY A 195 20.33 -15.77 2.62
N ILE A 196 19.97 -14.50 2.82
CA ILE A 196 20.91 -13.37 2.70
C ILE A 196 21.80 -13.34 3.94
N SER A 197 23.13 -13.35 3.75
CA SER A 197 24.08 -13.27 4.84
C SER A 197 24.03 -11.90 5.54
N GLU A 198 24.41 -11.85 6.82
CA GLU A 198 24.45 -10.60 7.60
C GLU A 198 25.30 -9.53 6.93
N ALA A 199 26.46 -9.88 6.38
CA ALA A 199 27.33 -8.94 5.67
C ALA A 199 26.65 -8.35 4.42
N LYS A 200 25.94 -9.18 3.64
CA LYS A 200 25.17 -8.73 2.48
C LYS A 200 23.98 -7.88 2.92
N ALA A 201 23.27 -8.29 3.97
CA ALA A 201 22.15 -7.52 4.53
C ALA A 201 22.59 -6.13 4.98
N LYS A 202 23.67 -6.02 5.76
CA LYS A 202 24.26 -4.72 6.16
C LYS A 202 24.57 -3.83 4.96
N LYS A 203 25.18 -4.39 3.91
CA LYS A 203 25.45 -3.64 2.67
C LYS A 203 24.16 -3.14 2.00
N LEU A 204 23.11 -3.97 1.95
CA LEU A 204 21.83 -3.63 1.34
C LEU A 204 21.11 -2.49 2.08
N ILE A 205 21.05 -2.56 3.43
CA ILE A 205 20.34 -1.55 4.22
C ILE A 205 21.17 -0.25 4.42
N SER A 206 22.50 -0.29 4.27
CA SER A 206 23.34 0.92 4.37
C SER A 206 23.29 1.80 3.10
N ARG A 207 22.66 1.32 2.04
CA ARG A 207 22.47 2.12 0.82
C ARG A 207 21.54 3.30 1.12
N PRO A 208 21.86 4.53 0.64
CA PRO A 208 20.97 5.65 0.82
C PRO A 208 19.64 5.39 0.11
N LEU A 209 18.54 5.63 0.82
CA LEU A 209 17.22 5.65 0.19
C LEU A 209 17.06 6.94 -0.60
N ILE A 210 16.72 6.79 -1.88
CA ILE A 210 16.43 7.91 -2.77
C ILE A 210 14.90 8.04 -2.86
N TYR A 211 14.38 9.15 -2.37
CA TYR A 211 12.97 9.50 -2.49
C TYR A 211 12.76 11.00 -2.46
N THR A 212 11.68 11.45 -3.11
CA THR A 212 11.19 12.83 -3.02
C THR A 212 9.92 12.82 -2.19
N PRO A 213 9.83 13.56 -1.08
CA PRO A 213 8.59 13.67 -0.31
C PRO A 213 7.43 14.15 -1.20
N VAL A 214 6.26 13.61 -1.02
CA VAL A 214 5.03 14.11 -1.65
C VAL A 214 4.67 15.43 -0.97
N LYS A 215 4.42 16.48 -1.77
CA LYS A 215 4.03 17.81 -1.29
C LYS A 215 2.57 17.85 -0.91
#